data_e99ab8e9b45b4ce6341cea77d686af8b
#
_entry.id   e99ab8e9b45b4ce6341cea77d686af8b
#
_cell.length_a   1.000
_cell.length_b   1.000
_cell.length_c   1.000
_cell.angle_alpha   90.00
_cell.angle_beta   90.00
_cell.angle_gamma   90.00
#
_symmetry.space_group_name_H-M   'P 1'
#
loop_
_entity.id
_entity.type
_entity.pdbx_description
1 polymer ?
#
loop_
_entity_poly.entity_id
_entity_poly.type
_entity_poly.pdbx_seq_one_letter_code
_entity_poly.pdbx_strand_id
1 'polypeptide(L)'
;TLIDAFFDCDSLEYGAVDSPNLTNATHLSGMFESTGKFNGNLDNWDVSSIIDFERMFKDATSFNQPLNNWDVSSAENMVAMFDGASQFNQPLSNWDVSSLVTSSRMFANAALFNQPIGNWLTDSVRFMNEMFRNATSFNNPLNSWDVSSVIDMSGMFWSDSGNMVFNQPLNNWNVSSVTNMNFMFRGSIFNHPLNSWNVSSVHNFGGMFMNDS
;
A
#
# COMPACT_ATOMS: atom_id res chain seq x y z
N THR A 1 -5.28 -5.38 -22.29
CA THR A 1 -5.25 -4.51 -21.10
C THR A 1 -6.66 -4.09 -20.75
N LEU A 2 -7.02 -4.11 -19.48
CA LEU A 2 -8.31 -3.63 -18.96
C LEU A 2 -8.08 -2.32 -18.15
N ILE A 3 -7.14 -1.51 -18.61
CA ILE A 3 -6.79 -0.23 -17.97
C ILE A 3 -8.03 0.66 -17.98
N ASP A 4 -8.34 1.26 -16.82
CA ASP A 4 -9.44 2.22 -16.61
C ASP A 4 -10.82 1.70 -17.06
N ALA A 5 -11.03 0.36 -17.10
CA ALA A 5 -12.23 -0.21 -17.72
C ALA A 5 -13.55 0.25 -17.07
N PHE A 6 -13.54 0.58 -15.78
CA PHE A 6 -14.69 1.08 -15.02
C PHE A 6 -14.36 2.40 -14.27
N PHE A 7 -13.37 3.15 -14.76
CA PHE A 7 -12.98 4.42 -14.17
C PHE A 7 -14.19 5.36 -14.01
N ASP A 8 -14.34 5.96 -12.82
CA ASP A 8 -15.41 6.92 -12.48
C ASP A 8 -16.84 6.40 -12.66
N CYS A 9 -17.01 5.05 -12.60
CA CYS A 9 -18.32 4.42 -12.69
C CYS A 9 -19.01 4.33 -11.32
N ASP A 10 -19.43 5.46 -10.75
CA ASP A 10 -20.06 5.55 -9.43
C ASP A 10 -21.34 4.72 -9.25
N SER A 11 -21.97 4.30 -10.33
CA SER A 11 -23.19 3.48 -10.32
C SER A 11 -22.92 2.01 -10.67
N LEU A 12 -21.65 1.58 -10.64
CA LEU A 12 -21.30 0.22 -10.96
C LEU A 12 -21.89 -0.77 -9.93
N GLU A 13 -22.89 -1.54 -10.35
CA GLU A 13 -23.43 -2.66 -9.59
C GLU A 13 -22.80 -3.95 -10.10
N TYR A 14 -22.13 -4.68 -9.22
CA TYR A 14 -21.52 -5.97 -9.55
C TYR A 14 -22.53 -7.09 -9.25
N GLY A 15 -23.24 -7.54 -10.30
CA GLY A 15 -24.18 -8.66 -10.23
C GLY A 15 -23.67 -9.93 -10.93
N ALA A 16 -22.47 -9.89 -11.52
CA ALA A 16 -21.90 -11.03 -12.21
C ALA A 16 -21.44 -12.12 -11.21
N VAL A 17 -21.72 -13.36 -11.52
CA VAL A 17 -21.31 -14.54 -10.75
C VAL A 17 -20.12 -15.26 -11.40
N ASP A 18 -19.75 -14.86 -12.60
CA ASP A 18 -18.66 -15.41 -13.40
C ASP A 18 -17.43 -14.50 -13.36
N SER A 19 -16.25 -15.11 -13.41
CA SER A 19 -14.98 -14.38 -13.46
C SER A 19 -14.66 -13.98 -14.89
N PRO A 20 -14.08 -12.79 -15.13
CA PRO A 20 -13.58 -12.43 -16.45
C PRO A 20 -12.41 -13.33 -16.85
N ASN A 21 -12.26 -13.59 -18.13
CA ASN A 21 -11.06 -14.25 -18.64
C ASN A 21 -9.91 -13.26 -18.73
N LEU A 22 -8.98 -13.33 -17.78
CA LEU A 22 -7.81 -12.46 -17.67
C LEU A 22 -6.52 -13.08 -18.24
N THR A 23 -6.58 -14.27 -18.87
CA THR A 23 -5.41 -15.06 -19.33
C THR A 23 -4.39 -14.25 -20.15
N ASN A 24 -4.83 -13.22 -20.89
CA ASN A 24 -3.96 -12.37 -21.71
C ASN A 24 -3.82 -10.96 -21.12
N ALA A 25 -4.34 -10.72 -19.93
CA ALA A 25 -4.20 -9.44 -19.25
C ALA A 25 -2.94 -9.44 -18.37
N THR A 26 -2.17 -8.36 -18.42
CA THR A 26 -1.02 -8.13 -17.56
C THR A 26 -1.18 -6.86 -16.72
N HIS A 27 -2.19 -6.03 -17.01
CA HIS A 27 -2.43 -4.75 -16.35
C HIS A 27 -3.92 -4.60 -16.04
N LEU A 28 -4.22 -4.26 -14.78
CA LEU A 28 -5.54 -3.86 -14.30
C LEU A 28 -5.52 -2.43 -13.73
N SER A 29 -4.54 -1.62 -14.19
CA SER A 29 -4.32 -0.25 -13.71
C SER A 29 -5.60 0.57 -13.82
N GLY A 30 -5.98 1.27 -12.73
CA GLY A 30 -7.15 2.16 -12.66
C GLY A 30 -8.51 1.49 -12.86
N MET A 31 -8.59 0.16 -12.95
CA MET A 31 -9.81 -0.53 -13.40
C MET A 31 -11.07 -0.13 -12.63
N PHE A 32 -10.97 0.09 -11.33
CA PHE A 32 -12.05 0.55 -10.45
C PHE A 32 -11.72 1.87 -9.76
N GLU A 33 -10.82 2.69 -10.34
CA GLU A 33 -10.47 3.99 -9.80
C GLU A 33 -11.70 4.89 -9.76
N SER A 34 -11.91 5.60 -8.65
CA SER A 34 -13.03 6.52 -8.42
C SER A 34 -14.43 5.88 -8.50
N THR A 35 -14.53 4.57 -8.27
CA THR A 35 -15.83 3.87 -8.16
C THR A 35 -16.33 3.88 -6.71
N GLY A 36 -16.76 5.04 -6.21
CA GLY A 36 -17.05 5.26 -4.81
C GLY A 36 -18.08 4.31 -4.17
N LYS A 37 -18.99 3.72 -4.94
CA LYS A 37 -20.01 2.77 -4.46
C LYS A 37 -19.69 1.31 -4.73
N PHE A 38 -18.66 1.03 -5.53
CA PHE A 38 -18.31 -0.33 -5.89
C PHE A 38 -17.88 -1.14 -4.67
N ASN A 39 -18.51 -2.28 -4.45
CA ASN A 39 -18.15 -3.27 -3.43
C ASN A 39 -18.46 -4.69 -3.92
N GLY A 40 -18.15 -4.99 -5.17
CA GLY A 40 -18.35 -6.29 -5.79
C GLY A 40 -17.32 -7.32 -5.35
N ASN A 41 -17.72 -8.58 -5.20
CA ASN A 41 -16.81 -9.67 -4.85
C ASN A 41 -15.95 -10.05 -6.06
N LEU A 42 -14.62 -9.97 -5.91
CA LEU A 42 -13.63 -10.29 -6.93
C LEU A 42 -12.71 -11.45 -6.51
N ASP A 43 -12.99 -12.13 -5.41
CA ASP A 43 -12.10 -13.13 -4.79
C ASP A 43 -11.84 -14.35 -5.71
N ASN A 44 -12.70 -14.59 -6.69
CA ASN A 44 -12.58 -15.67 -7.66
C ASN A 44 -11.86 -15.29 -8.97
N TRP A 45 -11.35 -14.06 -9.08
CA TRP A 45 -10.60 -13.65 -10.27
C TRP A 45 -9.22 -14.30 -10.30
N ASP A 46 -8.83 -14.86 -11.46
CA ASP A 46 -7.46 -15.31 -11.70
C ASP A 46 -6.59 -14.12 -12.13
N VAL A 47 -5.84 -13.58 -11.19
CA VAL A 47 -4.94 -12.42 -11.38
C VAL A 47 -3.47 -12.83 -11.46
N SER A 48 -3.17 -14.14 -11.56
CA SER A 48 -1.80 -14.69 -11.49
C SER A 48 -0.85 -14.18 -12.56
N SER A 49 -1.37 -13.69 -13.70
CA SER A 49 -0.60 -13.10 -14.80
C SER A 49 -0.47 -11.57 -14.72
N ILE A 50 -1.08 -10.94 -13.73
CA ILE A 50 -1.10 -9.48 -13.62
C ILE A 50 0.19 -8.98 -12.96
N ILE A 51 0.88 -8.08 -13.66
CA ILE A 51 2.12 -7.44 -13.18
C ILE A 51 1.87 -6.02 -12.66
N ASP A 52 0.75 -5.40 -13.06
CA ASP A 52 0.46 -3.99 -12.76
C ASP A 52 -0.97 -3.80 -12.25
N PHE A 53 -1.06 -3.41 -10.97
CA PHE A 53 -2.28 -3.08 -10.24
C PHE A 53 -2.36 -1.58 -9.88
N GLU A 54 -1.56 -0.71 -10.54
CA GLU A 54 -1.53 0.72 -10.24
C GLU A 54 -2.95 1.30 -10.17
N ARG A 55 -3.28 1.96 -9.05
CA ARG A 55 -4.56 2.66 -8.84
C ARG A 55 -5.82 1.81 -9.01
N MET A 56 -5.73 0.47 -8.99
CA MET A 56 -6.89 -0.39 -9.32
C MET A 56 -8.14 -0.08 -8.51
N PHE A 57 -8.01 0.24 -7.22
CA PHE A 57 -9.11 0.60 -6.32
C PHE A 57 -8.92 2.00 -5.71
N LYS A 58 -8.16 2.87 -6.38
CA LYS A 58 -7.93 4.22 -5.88
C LYS A 58 -9.26 4.98 -5.82
N ASP A 59 -9.53 5.61 -4.68
CA ASP A 59 -10.78 6.32 -4.39
C ASP A 59 -12.06 5.46 -4.48
N ALA A 60 -11.93 4.11 -4.48
CA ALA A 60 -13.06 3.18 -4.34
C ALA A 60 -13.49 3.12 -2.86
N THR A 61 -14.12 4.19 -2.38
CA THR A 61 -14.33 4.46 -0.96
C THR A 61 -15.19 3.44 -0.22
N SER A 62 -16.06 2.69 -0.91
CA SER A 62 -16.89 1.63 -0.31
C SER A 62 -16.29 0.23 -0.44
N PHE A 63 -15.19 0.08 -1.20
CA PHE A 63 -14.64 -1.25 -1.48
C PHE A 63 -14.06 -1.88 -0.21
N ASN A 64 -14.58 -3.07 0.16
CA ASN A 64 -14.12 -3.86 1.31
C ASN A 64 -14.38 -5.36 1.11
N GLN A 65 -14.11 -5.90 -0.08
CA GLN A 65 -14.29 -7.32 -0.37
C GLN A 65 -12.98 -8.10 -0.20
N PRO A 66 -13.04 -9.41 0.14
CA PRO A 66 -11.86 -10.23 0.32
C PRO A 66 -11.08 -10.36 -1.00
N LEU A 67 -9.75 -10.30 -0.87
CA LEU A 67 -8.79 -10.49 -1.96
C LEU A 67 -7.65 -11.44 -1.54
N ASN A 68 -7.79 -12.11 -0.40
CA ASN A 68 -6.69 -12.88 0.20
C ASN A 68 -6.35 -14.16 -0.60
N ASN A 69 -7.23 -14.59 -1.51
CA ASN A 69 -7.00 -15.73 -2.41
C ASN A 69 -6.36 -15.35 -3.75
N TRP A 70 -6.16 -14.06 -4.01
CA TRP A 70 -5.47 -13.63 -5.23
C TRP A 70 -4.00 -14.07 -5.20
N ASP A 71 -3.58 -14.71 -6.29
CA ASP A 71 -2.17 -14.93 -6.58
C ASP A 71 -1.57 -13.66 -7.20
N VAL A 72 -0.84 -12.90 -6.38
CA VAL A 72 -0.19 -11.65 -6.80
C VAL A 72 1.33 -11.81 -6.95
N SER A 73 1.82 -13.06 -7.04
CA SER A 73 3.25 -13.35 -7.08
C SER A 73 3.98 -12.77 -8.29
N SER A 74 3.25 -12.46 -9.38
CA SER A 74 3.79 -11.77 -10.56
C SER A 74 3.76 -10.24 -10.46
N ALA A 75 3.14 -9.67 -9.44
CA ALA A 75 2.94 -8.22 -9.34
C ALA A 75 4.24 -7.47 -9.08
N GLU A 76 4.56 -6.49 -9.93
CA GLU A 76 5.71 -5.61 -9.81
C GLU A 76 5.30 -4.19 -9.38
N ASN A 77 4.08 -3.75 -9.73
CA ASN A 77 3.57 -2.41 -9.48
C ASN A 77 2.21 -2.45 -8.75
N MET A 78 2.17 -1.90 -7.52
CA MET A 78 0.95 -1.69 -6.73
C MET A 78 0.84 -0.22 -6.26
N VAL A 79 1.38 0.73 -7.04
CA VAL A 79 1.31 2.17 -6.71
C VAL A 79 -0.14 2.59 -6.54
N ALA A 80 -0.46 3.18 -5.37
CA ALA A 80 -1.77 3.73 -5.03
C ALA A 80 -2.95 2.73 -5.20
N MET A 81 -2.70 1.41 -5.14
CA MET A 81 -3.74 0.38 -5.41
C MET A 81 -4.99 0.58 -4.56
N PHE A 82 -4.86 0.95 -3.29
CA PHE A 82 -5.96 1.22 -2.35
C PHE A 82 -5.93 2.66 -1.81
N ASP A 83 -5.26 3.59 -2.51
CA ASP A 83 -5.23 5.01 -2.08
C ASP A 83 -6.67 5.56 -2.06
N GLY A 84 -7.12 6.07 -0.91
CA GLY A 84 -8.48 6.57 -0.74
C GLY A 84 -9.56 5.50 -0.60
N ALA A 85 -9.24 4.20 -0.64
CA ALA A 85 -10.19 3.12 -0.34
C ALA A 85 -10.48 3.07 1.17
N SER A 86 -11.20 4.06 1.68
CA SER A 86 -11.31 4.37 3.11
C SER A 86 -11.96 3.27 3.96
N GLN A 87 -12.80 2.42 3.36
CA GLN A 87 -13.43 1.28 4.04
C GLN A 87 -12.63 -0.02 3.94
N PHE A 88 -11.57 -0.06 3.11
CA PHE A 88 -10.83 -1.30 2.89
C PHE A 88 -10.08 -1.75 4.15
N ASN A 89 -10.40 -2.94 4.64
CA ASN A 89 -9.75 -3.57 5.80
C ASN A 89 -9.80 -5.11 5.71
N GLN A 90 -9.56 -5.68 4.54
CA GLN A 90 -9.57 -7.13 4.37
C GLN A 90 -8.16 -7.73 4.53
N PRO A 91 -8.05 -9.00 5.01
CA PRO A 91 -6.77 -9.68 5.13
C PRO A 91 -6.03 -9.77 3.79
N LEU A 92 -4.71 -9.58 3.84
CA LEU A 92 -3.79 -9.73 2.69
C LEU A 92 -2.56 -10.57 3.08
N SER A 93 -2.65 -11.35 4.16
CA SER A 93 -1.52 -12.11 4.70
C SER A 93 -1.06 -13.27 3.81
N ASN A 94 -1.90 -13.73 2.88
CA ASN A 94 -1.53 -14.78 1.92
C ASN A 94 -0.85 -14.25 0.65
N TRP A 95 -0.78 -12.94 0.47
CA TRP A 95 -0.16 -12.36 -0.71
C TRP A 95 1.35 -12.61 -0.72
N ASP A 96 1.83 -13.20 -1.82
CA ASP A 96 3.25 -13.24 -2.16
C ASP A 96 3.62 -11.97 -2.93
N VAL A 97 4.33 -11.06 -2.27
CA VAL A 97 4.77 -9.78 -2.85
C VAL A 97 6.27 -9.77 -3.18
N SER A 98 6.89 -10.95 -3.31
CA SER A 98 8.33 -11.09 -3.52
C SER A 98 8.83 -10.49 -4.85
N SER A 99 7.96 -10.34 -5.85
CA SER A 99 8.28 -9.66 -7.12
C SER A 99 8.03 -8.14 -7.08
N LEU A 100 7.43 -7.61 -6.00
CA LEU A 100 6.98 -6.21 -5.94
C LEU A 100 8.16 -5.24 -5.92
N VAL A 101 8.17 -4.28 -6.84
CA VAL A 101 9.19 -3.23 -6.96
C VAL A 101 8.73 -1.93 -6.32
N THR A 102 7.43 -1.61 -6.42
CA THR A 102 6.89 -0.37 -5.87
C THR A 102 5.54 -0.55 -5.20
N SER A 103 5.45 -0.09 -3.96
CA SER A 103 4.23 0.00 -3.13
C SER A 103 3.90 1.45 -2.76
N SER A 104 4.45 2.43 -3.49
CA SER A 104 4.23 3.85 -3.21
C SER A 104 2.73 4.16 -3.11
N ARG A 105 2.31 4.82 -2.00
CA ARG A 105 0.91 5.20 -1.73
C ARG A 105 -0.09 4.04 -1.68
N MET A 106 0.35 2.77 -1.62
CA MET A 106 -0.54 1.60 -1.76
C MET A 106 -1.75 1.65 -0.83
N PHE A 107 -1.60 2.10 0.41
CA PHE A 107 -2.66 2.25 1.41
C PHE A 107 -2.81 3.71 1.87
N ALA A 108 -2.35 4.68 1.07
CA ALA A 108 -2.54 6.09 1.43
C ALA A 108 -4.04 6.38 1.57
N ASN A 109 -4.43 7.16 2.58
CA ASN A 109 -5.84 7.51 2.84
C ASN A 109 -6.81 6.31 3.05
N ALA A 110 -6.30 5.07 3.16
CA ALA A 110 -7.08 3.88 3.53
C ALA A 110 -7.31 3.89 5.06
N ALA A 111 -8.20 4.75 5.54
CA ALA A 111 -8.33 5.14 6.93
C ALA A 111 -8.59 3.96 7.89
N LEU A 112 -9.34 2.93 7.46
CA LEU A 112 -9.66 1.76 8.28
C LEU A 112 -8.67 0.60 8.14
N PHE A 113 -7.71 0.66 7.19
CA PHE A 113 -6.78 -0.44 6.97
C PHE A 113 -5.89 -0.68 8.19
N ASN A 114 -6.00 -1.88 8.77
CA ASN A 114 -5.19 -2.32 9.91
C ASN A 114 -5.00 -3.84 9.90
N GLN A 115 -4.64 -4.43 8.77
CA GLN A 115 -4.40 -5.87 8.67
C GLN A 115 -2.93 -6.24 8.84
N PRO A 116 -2.63 -7.43 9.39
CA PRO A 116 -1.25 -7.90 9.57
C PRO A 116 -0.65 -8.27 8.21
N ILE A 117 0.39 -7.52 7.83
CA ILE A 117 1.17 -7.73 6.60
C ILE A 117 2.68 -7.86 6.89
N GLY A 118 3.04 -8.06 8.15
CA GLY A 118 4.43 -8.19 8.56
C GLY A 118 5.15 -9.44 8.00
N ASN A 119 4.41 -10.41 7.47
CA ASN A 119 4.95 -11.61 6.84
C ASN A 119 5.31 -11.44 5.34
N TRP A 120 5.04 -10.28 4.75
CA TRP A 120 5.38 -10.01 3.35
C TRP A 120 6.90 -10.04 3.13
N LEU A 121 7.33 -10.65 2.01
CA LEU A 121 8.72 -10.64 1.56
C LEU A 121 8.95 -9.35 0.75
N THR A 122 9.67 -8.40 1.33
CA THR A 122 9.80 -7.03 0.78
C THR A 122 11.17 -6.70 0.22
N ASP A 123 12.04 -7.71 0.10
CA ASP A 123 13.45 -7.57 -0.30
C ASP A 123 13.64 -6.99 -1.70
N SER A 124 12.66 -7.14 -2.61
CA SER A 124 12.65 -6.56 -3.96
C SER A 124 12.15 -5.11 -4.00
N VAL A 125 11.46 -4.63 -2.94
CA VAL A 125 10.79 -3.32 -2.98
C VAL A 125 11.81 -2.19 -2.91
N ARG A 126 11.68 -1.22 -3.81
CA ARG A 126 12.55 -0.04 -3.93
C ARG A 126 11.87 1.27 -3.51
N PHE A 127 10.56 1.36 -3.66
CA PHE A 127 9.79 2.57 -3.38
C PHE A 127 8.61 2.27 -2.46
N MET A 128 8.61 2.88 -1.27
CA MET A 128 7.57 2.77 -0.24
C MET A 128 7.05 4.15 0.19
N ASN A 129 7.33 5.19 -0.62
CA ASN A 129 6.95 6.54 -0.26
C ASN A 129 5.43 6.66 -0.10
N GLU A 130 5.01 7.34 0.97
CA GLU A 130 3.60 7.58 1.34
C GLU A 130 2.75 6.31 1.48
N MET A 131 3.34 5.10 1.62
CA MET A 131 2.60 3.82 1.58
C MET A 131 1.42 3.79 2.56
N PHE A 132 1.56 4.37 3.75
CA PHE A 132 0.52 4.44 4.79
C PHE A 132 0.15 5.89 5.16
N ARG A 133 0.39 6.86 4.25
CA ARG A 133 -0.01 8.25 4.50
C ARG A 133 -1.50 8.32 4.83
N ASN A 134 -1.87 8.96 5.95
CA ASN A 134 -3.26 9.05 6.43
C ASN A 134 -3.97 7.69 6.62
N ALA A 135 -3.28 6.55 6.68
CA ALA A 135 -3.86 5.27 7.11
C ALA A 135 -3.99 5.26 8.64
N THR A 136 -4.91 6.05 9.15
CA THR A 136 -4.97 6.46 10.55
C THR A 136 -5.23 5.34 11.55
N SER A 137 -5.72 4.17 11.10
CA SER A 137 -5.90 2.98 11.94
C SER A 137 -4.70 2.04 11.93
N PHE A 138 -3.73 2.22 11.01
CA PHE A 138 -2.68 1.24 10.80
C PHE A 138 -1.64 1.26 11.93
N ASN A 139 -1.50 0.15 12.65
CA ASN A 139 -0.53 -0.03 13.73
C ASN A 139 -0.03 -1.48 13.86
N ASN A 140 0.09 -2.23 12.76
CA ASN A 140 0.63 -3.59 12.81
C ASN A 140 2.16 -3.62 12.72
N PRO A 141 2.83 -4.64 13.34
CA PRO A 141 4.28 -4.76 13.31
C PRO A 141 4.82 -4.97 11.88
N LEU A 142 5.88 -4.21 11.53
CA LEU A 142 6.59 -4.29 10.26
C LEU A 142 8.10 -4.56 10.44
N ASN A 143 8.55 -4.88 11.65
CA ASN A 143 9.98 -4.98 11.97
C ASN A 143 10.67 -6.18 11.30
N SER A 144 9.91 -7.11 10.72
CA SER A 144 10.39 -8.27 9.95
C SER A 144 10.60 -7.97 8.46
N TRP A 145 10.15 -6.84 7.96
CA TRP A 145 10.36 -6.47 6.55
C TRP A 145 11.84 -6.26 6.24
N ASP A 146 12.30 -6.82 5.13
CA ASP A 146 13.59 -6.47 4.56
C ASP A 146 13.44 -5.21 3.70
N VAL A 147 14.00 -4.11 4.18
CA VAL A 147 13.96 -2.81 3.50
C VAL A 147 15.32 -2.40 2.94
N SER A 148 16.25 -3.36 2.84
CA SER A 148 17.64 -3.10 2.42
C SER A 148 17.75 -2.59 0.97
N SER A 149 16.77 -2.90 0.11
CA SER A 149 16.70 -2.42 -1.28
C SER A 149 15.95 -1.08 -1.43
N VAL A 150 15.29 -0.60 -0.36
CA VAL A 150 14.42 0.59 -0.45
C VAL A 150 15.27 1.86 -0.58
N ILE A 151 14.85 2.72 -1.52
CA ILE A 151 15.53 4.00 -1.85
C ILE A 151 14.73 5.19 -1.30
N ASP A 152 13.39 5.12 -1.34
CA ASP A 152 12.52 6.20 -0.91
C ASP A 152 11.45 5.72 0.07
N MET A 153 11.46 6.31 1.28
CA MET A 153 10.48 6.10 2.36
C MET A 153 9.79 7.42 2.75
N SER A 154 9.88 8.45 1.90
CA SER A 154 9.30 9.76 2.22
C SER A 154 7.80 9.64 2.54
N GLY A 155 7.36 10.30 3.60
CA GLY A 155 5.96 10.34 4.02
C GLY A 155 5.33 9.00 4.35
N MET A 156 6.10 7.91 4.54
CA MET A 156 5.55 6.55 4.68
C MET A 156 4.46 6.45 5.75
N PHE A 157 4.60 7.15 6.86
CA PHE A 157 3.63 7.21 7.97
C PHE A 157 3.17 8.65 8.26
N TRP A 158 3.11 9.47 7.24
CA TRP A 158 2.68 10.86 7.36
C TRP A 158 1.18 10.98 7.61
N SER A 159 0.79 11.88 8.51
CA SER A 159 -0.60 12.30 8.66
C SER A 159 -0.75 13.80 8.47
N ASP A 160 -1.67 14.19 7.60
CA ASP A 160 -2.02 15.60 7.36
C ASP A 160 -2.69 16.23 8.60
N SER A 161 -3.39 15.42 9.40
CA SER A 161 -4.18 15.85 10.55
C SER A 161 -3.52 15.55 11.90
N GLY A 162 -2.27 15.03 11.92
CA GLY A 162 -1.57 14.68 13.16
C GLY A 162 -2.17 13.51 13.93
N ASN A 163 -2.88 12.59 13.27
CA ASN A 163 -3.62 11.49 13.90
C ASN A 163 -3.11 10.09 13.50
N MET A 164 -1.90 9.97 12.94
CA MET A 164 -1.30 8.67 12.62
C MET A 164 -0.94 7.92 13.90
N VAL A 165 -1.57 6.75 14.09
CA VAL A 165 -1.41 5.93 15.32
C VAL A 165 -0.24 4.94 15.23
N PHE A 166 0.47 4.89 14.10
CA PHE A 166 1.59 3.96 13.94
C PHE A 166 2.68 4.20 14.98
N ASN A 167 2.90 3.20 15.83
CA ASN A 167 3.91 3.22 16.89
C ASN A 167 4.47 1.82 17.15
N GLN A 168 4.98 1.16 16.10
CA GLN A 168 5.62 -0.14 16.21
C GLN A 168 7.14 -0.02 16.01
N PRO A 169 7.96 -0.85 16.71
CA PRO A 169 9.41 -0.79 16.56
C PRO A 169 9.84 -1.10 15.11
N LEU A 170 10.88 -0.38 14.65
CA LEU A 170 11.48 -0.53 13.32
C LEU A 170 13.02 -0.68 13.42
N ASN A 171 13.52 -1.09 14.57
CA ASN A 171 14.96 -1.14 14.85
C ASN A 171 15.71 -2.23 14.06
N ASN A 172 15.02 -3.21 13.46
CA ASN A 172 15.64 -4.23 12.60
C ASN A 172 15.79 -3.80 11.14
N TRP A 173 15.22 -2.66 10.76
CA TRP A 173 15.29 -2.19 9.38
C TRP A 173 16.72 -1.78 9.00
N ASN A 174 17.23 -2.34 7.90
CA ASN A 174 18.46 -1.89 7.26
C ASN A 174 18.14 -0.78 6.25
N VAL A 175 18.29 0.47 6.68
CA VAL A 175 17.96 1.66 5.86
C VAL A 175 19.17 2.24 5.11
N SER A 176 20.26 1.49 4.97
CA SER A 176 21.51 2.00 4.42
C SER A 176 21.43 2.41 2.94
N SER A 177 20.42 1.92 2.20
CA SER A 177 20.17 2.29 0.79
C SER A 177 19.22 3.48 0.66
N VAL A 178 18.54 3.89 1.74
CA VAL A 178 17.53 4.95 1.69
C VAL A 178 18.18 6.30 1.47
N THR A 179 17.67 7.05 0.49
CA THR A 179 18.15 8.40 0.15
C THR A 179 17.18 9.50 0.56
N ASN A 180 15.89 9.17 0.76
CA ASN A 180 14.85 10.14 1.09
C ASN A 180 13.95 9.63 2.21
N MET A 181 13.89 10.35 3.33
CA MET A 181 13.04 10.13 4.50
C MET A 181 12.22 11.38 4.86
N ASN A 182 12.04 12.29 3.89
CA ASN A 182 11.26 13.51 4.09
C ASN A 182 9.86 13.20 4.62
N PHE A 183 9.42 13.87 5.67
CA PHE A 183 8.09 13.70 6.30
C PHE A 183 7.72 12.27 6.76
N MET A 184 8.67 11.33 6.88
CA MET A 184 8.38 9.91 7.10
C MET A 184 7.42 9.66 8.28
N PHE A 185 7.55 10.40 9.38
CA PHE A 185 6.72 10.29 10.58
C PHE A 185 6.01 11.60 10.92
N ARG A 186 5.82 12.49 9.94
CA ARG A 186 5.12 13.75 10.16
C ARG A 186 3.70 13.49 10.67
N GLY A 187 3.28 14.18 11.75
CA GLY A 187 1.97 14.01 12.35
C GLY A 187 1.71 12.62 12.95
N SER A 188 2.76 11.85 13.25
CA SER A 188 2.69 10.51 13.84
C SER A 188 3.03 10.56 15.34
N ILE A 189 2.46 9.58 16.10
CA ILE A 189 2.83 9.35 17.51
C ILE A 189 4.09 8.45 17.66
N PHE A 190 4.79 8.15 16.58
CA PHE A 190 5.94 7.23 16.59
C PHE A 190 7.00 7.67 17.61
N ASN A 191 7.37 6.75 18.52
CA ASN A 191 8.30 7.03 19.62
C ASN A 191 9.16 5.81 19.97
N HIS A 192 9.72 5.12 18.97
CA HIS A 192 10.69 4.05 19.18
C HIS A 192 12.11 4.47 18.81
N PRO A 193 13.15 3.91 19.48
CA PRO A 193 14.53 4.22 19.15
C PRO A 193 14.91 3.73 17.74
N LEU A 194 15.68 4.56 17.02
CA LEU A 194 16.20 4.28 15.67
C LEU A 194 17.73 4.23 15.66
N ASN A 195 18.37 3.91 16.80
CA ASN A 195 19.83 3.96 16.97
C ASN A 195 20.60 3.00 16.07
N SER A 196 19.91 1.94 15.55
CA SER A 196 20.51 0.97 14.64
C SER A 196 20.53 1.43 13.18
N TRP A 197 19.82 2.50 12.83
CA TRP A 197 19.71 2.96 11.46
C TRP A 197 21.02 3.59 10.97
N ASN A 198 21.57 3.05 9.86
CA ASN A 198 22.63 3.70 9.12
C ASN A 198 22.02 4.66 8.09
N VAL A 199 22.02 5.94 8.39
CA VAL A 199 21.39 6.98 7.56
C VAL A 199 22.40 7.76 6.70
N SER A 200 23.60 7.22 6.50
CA SER A 200 24.69 7.91 5.78
C SER A 200 24.37 8.22 4.31
N SER A 201 23.41 7.47 3.70
CA SER A 201 22.96 7.71 2.33
C SER A 201 21.78 8.69 2.23
N VAL A 202 21.19 9.07 3.36
CA VAL A 202 19.99 9.93 3.34
C VAL A 202 20.38 11.37 3.05
N HIS A 203 19.81 11.95 2.00
CA HIS A 203 20.05 13.33 1.59
C HIS A 203 18.90 14.26 1.99
N ASN A 204 17.72 13.72 2.33
CA ASN A 204 16.55 14.50 2.69
C ASN A 204 15.85 13.94 3.93
N PHE A 205 15.88 14.72 5.03
CA PHE A 205 15.17 14.47 6.30
C PHE A 205 14.11 15.56 6.59
N GLY A 206 13.77 16.40 5.60
CA GLY A 206 12.90 17.55 5.82
C GLY A 206 11.61 17.18 6.53
N GLY A 207 11.35 17.73 7.71
CA GLY A 207 10.13 17.51 8.49
C GLY A 207 9.87 16.07 8.94
N MET A 208 10.88 15.18 8.99
CA MET A 208 10.71 13.74 9.29
C MET A 208 9.85 13.46 10.53
N PHE A 209 9.95 14.26 11.57
CA PHE A 209 9.19 14.17 12.82
C PHE A 209 8.39 15.44 13.11
N MET A 210 8.04 16.21 12.10
CA MET A 210 7.27 17.43 12.28
C MET A 210 5.85 17.08 12.72
N ASN A 211 5.44 17.61 13.87
CA ASN A 211 4.06 17.53 14.33
C ASN A 211 3.36 18.83 13.95
N ASP A 212 2.23 18.74 13.31
CA ASP A 212 1.32 19.86 13.10
C ASP A 212 0.53 20.02 14.40
N SER A 213 0.97 20.91 15.29
CA SER A 213 0.30 21.25 16.55
C SER A 213 -0.73 22.35 16.34
#